data_ee9bceab35d4e694fd1707e446beb733
#
_entry.id   ee9bceab35d4e694fd1707e446beb733
#
_cell.length_a   1.000
_cell.length_b   1.000
_cell.length_c   1.000
_cell.angle_alpha   90.00
_cell.angle_beta   90.00
_cell.angle_gamma   90.00
#
_symmetry.space_group_name_H-M   'P 1'
#
loop_
_entity.id
_entity.type
_entity.pdbx_description
1 polymer ?
#
loop_
_entity_poly.entity_id
_entity_poly.type
_entity_poly.pdbx_seq_one_letter_code
_entity_poly.pdbx_strand_id
1 'polypeptide(L)'
;SALNAYLEVETTLRAETLLAEREAHLAEAARQSRAAERLADERYRAGLDTFITVLESQRRAFQAETEWLVARQLRLANRVDLFLALGGGFERDEETGGPKAADGGGQVLHFASEPQPEGRERQDLTPETNDSEKESVR
;
A
#
# COMPACT_ATOMS: atom_id res chain seq x y z
N SER A 1 -19.13 -5.20 31.67
CA SER A 1 -20.22 -6.17 31.90
C SER A 1 -20.31 -7.10 30.69
N ALA A 2 -20.64 -8.40 30.89
CA ALA A 2 -20.71 -9.40 29.83
C ALA A 2 -21.66 -9.01 28.68
N LEU A 3 -22.71 -8.25 28.97
CA LEU A 3 -23.67 -7.75 28.00
C LEU A 3 -23.01 -6.76 27.00
N ASN A 4 -22.14 -5.88 27.48
CA ASN A 4 -21.43 -4.93 26.61
C ASN A 4 -20.45 -5.63 25.69
N ALA A 5 -19.74 -6.64 26.16
CA ALA A 5 -18.85 -7.45 25.34
C ALA A 5 -19.62 -8.21 24.24
N TYR A 6 -20.80 -8.74 24.55
CA TYR A 6 -21.64 -9.41 23.57
C TYR A 6 -22.12 -8.45 22.46
N LEU A 7 -22.57 -7.24 22.83
CA LEU A 7 -23.01 -6.22 21.87
C LEU A 7 -21.86 -5.74 20.99
N GLU A 8 -20.66 -5.63 21.55
CA GLU A 8 -19.46 -5.24 20.80
C GLU A 8 -19.09 -6.30 19.76
N VAL A 9 -19.10 -7.56 20.12
CA VAL A 9 -18.86 -8.68 19.18
C VAL A 9 -19.92 -8.71 18.08
N GLU A 10 -21.19 -8.56 18.42
CA GLU A 10 -22.28 -8.56 17.42
C GLU A 10 -22.14 -7.41 16.41
N THR A 11 -21.85 -6.20 16.90
CA THR A 11 -21.63 -5.03 16.01
C THR A 11 -20.42 -5.21 15.10
N THR A 12 -19.33 -5.77 15.62
CA THR A 12 -18.12 -6.02 14.85
C THR A 12 -18.32 -7.11 13.78
N LEU A 13 -19.10 -8.16 14.09
CA LEU A 13 -19.46 -9.19 13.12
C LEU A 13 -20.33 -8.65 11.98
N ARG A 14 -21.30 -7.79 12.27
CA ARG A 14 -22.11 -7.12 11.24
C ARG A 14 -21.25 -6.20 10.37
N ALA A 15 -20.33 -5.46 10.98
CA ALA A 15 -19.38 -4.63 10.25
C ALA A 15 -18.49 -5.47 9.32
N GLU A 16 -18.02 -6.65 9.74
CA GLU A 16 -17.24 -7.56 8.90
C GLU A 16 -17.97 -7.97 7.63
N THR A 17 -19.26 -8.30 7.73
CA THR A 17 -20.06 -8.68 6.56
C THR A 17 -20.18 -7.54 5.56
N LEU A 18 -20.50 -6.33 6.03
CA LEU A 18 -20.62 -5.14 5.18
C LEU A 18 -19.29 -4.76 4.54
N LEU A 19 -18.20 -4.83 5.30
CA LEU A 19 -16.86 -4.53 4.80
C LEU A 19 -16.40 -5.58 3.78
N ALA A 20 -16.76 -6.85 3.96
CA ALA A 20 -16.46 -7.92 3.01
C ALA A 20 -17.19 -7.71 1.66
N GLU A 21 -18.46 -7.35 1.70
CA GLU A 21 -19.23 -7.02 0.49
C GLU A 21 -18.66 -5.80 -0.22
N ARG A 22 -18.34 -4.74 0.53
CA ARG A 22 -17.74 -3.53 -0.03
C ARG A 22 -16.39 -3.82 -0.68
N GLU A 23 -15.52 -4.59 -0.03
CA GLU A 23 -14.23 -5.00 -0.60
C GLU A 23 -14.43 -5.77 -1.91
N ALA A 24 -15.37 -6.71 -1.96
CA ALA A 24 -15.67 -7.51 -3.15
C ALA A 24 -16.13 -6.63 -4.32
N HIS A 25 -17.02 -5.67 -4.08
CA HIS A 25 -17.50 -4.75 -5.12
C HIS A 25 -16.35 -3.84 -5.64
N LEU A 26 -15.51 -3.34 -4.76
CA LEU A 26 -14.37 -2.49 -5.16
C LEU A 26 -13.28 -3.30 -5.86
N ALA A 27 -13.06 -4.55 -5.48
CA ALA A 27 -12.15 -5.46 -6.20
C ALA A 27 -12.63 -5.71 -7.64
N GLU A 28 -13.93 -5.89 -7.83
CA GLU A 28 -14.52 -6.03 -9.16
C GLU A 28 -14.39 -4.75 -9.98
N ALA A 29 -14.67 -3.59 -9.40
CA ALA A 29 -14.50 -2.30 -10.06
C ALA A 29 -13.04 -2.04 -10.47
N ALA A 30 -12.07 -2.37 -9.63
CA ALA A 30 -10.65 -2.28 -9.94
C ALA A 30 -10.27 -3.21 -11.11
N ARG A 31 -10.76 -4.44 -11.13
CA ARG A 31 -10.53 -5.39 -12.21
C ARG A 31 -11.10 -4.89 -13.55
N GLN A 32 -12.32 -4.37 -13.55
CA GLN A 32 -12.96 -3.80 -14.74
C GLN A 32 -12.22 -2.57 -15.25
N SER A 33 -11.78 -1.68 -14.35
CA SER A 33 -11.00 -0.49 -14.71
C SER A 33 -9.65 -0.85 -15.33
N ARG A 34 -8.99 -1.89 -14.84
CA ARG A 34 -7.76 -2.43 -15.45
C ARG A 34 -8.02 -3.06 -16.83
N ALA A 35 -9.15 -3.72 -17.02
CA ALA A 35 -9.52 -4.26 -18.34
C ALA A 35 -9.78 -3.12 -19.33
N ALA A 36 -10.46 -2.05 -18.92
CA ALA A 36 -10.70 -0.86 -19.73
C ALA A 36 -9.38 -0.15 -20.10
N GLU A 37 -8.43 -0.05 -19.18
CA GLU A 37 -7.09 0.52 -19.45
C GLU A 37 -6.37 -0.26 -20.54
N ARG A 38 -6.35 -1.60 -20.44
CA ARG A 38 -5.72 -2.44 -21.48
C ARG A 38 -6.38 -2.26 -22.85
N LEU A 39 -7.70 -2.22 -22.88
CA LEU A 39 -8.43 -2.00 -24.13
C LEU A 39 -8.13 -0.62 -24.74
N ALA A 40 -8.02 0.43 -23.92
CA ALA A 40 -7.66 1.77 -24.37
C ALA A 40 -6.24 1.79 -24.97
N ASP A 41 -5.29 1.10 -24.35
CA ASP A 41 -3.91 0.98 -24.86
C ASP A 41 -3.87 0.23 -26.20
N GLU A 42 -4.60 -0.88 -26.33
CA GLU A 42 -4.71 -1.65 -27.56
C GLU A 42 -5.31 -0.80 -28.70
N ARG A 43 -6.36 -0.06 -28.44
CA ARG A 43 -7.01 0.83 -29.41
C ARG A 43 -6.09 1.96 -29.84
N TYR A 44 -5.36 2.55 -28.90
CA TYR A 44 -4.36 3.57 -29.19
C TYR A 44 -3.26 3.03 -30.12
N ARG A 45 -2.71 1.84 -29.83
CA ARG A 45 -1.70 1.20 -30.68
C ARG A 45 -2.22 0.87 -32.07
N ALA A 46 -3.51 0.59 -32.18
CA ALA A 46 -4.18 0.37 -33.47
C ALA A 46 -4.53 1.70 -34.20
N GLY A 47 -4.24 2.87 -33.62
CA GLY A 47 -4.56 4.16 -34.18
C GLY A 47 -6.06 4.53 -34.13
N LEU A 48 -6.85 3.80 -33.31
CA LEU A 48 -8.29 3.98 -33.19
C LEU A 48 -8.71 4.94 -32.06
N ASP A 49 -7.76 5.32 -31.21
CA ASP A 49 -8.03 6.16 -30.05
C ASP A 49 -6.89 7.14 -29.78
N THR A 50 -7.12 8.12 -28.90
CA THR A 50 -6.14 9.13 -28.54
C THR A 50 -5.35 8.75 -27.30
N PHE A 51 -4.13 9.28 -27.18
CA PHE A 51 -3.30 9.07 -25.99
C PHE A 51 -3.97 9.63 -24.72
N ILE A 52 -4.79 10.65 -24.83
CA ILE A 52 -5.56 11.23 -23.71
C ILE A 52 -6.51 10.18 -23.14
N THR A 53 -7.18 9.39 -23.98
CA THR A 53 -8.07 8.30 -23.54
C THR A 53 -7.30 7.23 -22.74
N VAL A 54 -6.07 6.92 -23.14
CA VAL A 54 -5.19 6.01 -22.39
C VAL A 54 -4.88 6.58 -21.00
N LEU A 55 -4.45 7.82 -20.93
CA LEU A 55 -4.12 8.48 -19.65
C LEU A 55 -5.33 8.56 -18.71
N GLU A 56 -6.52 8.85 -19.23
CA GLU A 56 -7.76 8.87 -18.43
C GLU A 56 -8.12 7.49 -17.90
N SER A 57 -7.97 6.45 -18.73
CA SER A 57 -8.24 5.07 -18.30
C SER A 57 -7.23 4.59 -17.27
N GLN A 58 -5.95 4.94 -17.40
CA GLN A 58 -4.92 4.68 -16.38
C GLN A 58 -5.25 5.35 -15.05
N ARG A 59 -5.64 6.63 -15.09
CA ARG A 59 -6.03 7.36 -13.87
C ARG A 59 -7.22 6.71 -13.17
N ARG A 60 -8.24 6.28 -13.94
CA ARG A 60 -9.42 5.59 -13.39
C ARG A 60 -9.06 4.23 -12.79
N ALA A 61 -8.20 3.48 -13.46
CA ALA A 61 -7.72 2.19 -12.95
C ALA A 61 -6.95 2.36 -11.63
N PHE A 62 -6.04 3.32 -11.57
CA PHE A 62 -5.29 3.62 -10.36
C PHE A 62 -6.19 4.06 -9.20
N GLN A 63 -7.20 4.91 -9.48
CA GLN A 63 -8.16 5.34 -8.47
C GLN A 63 -8.96 4.15 -7.92
N ALA A 64 -9.50 3.31 -8.80
CA ALA A 64 -10.27 2.14 -8.40
C ALA A 64 -9.46 1.14 -7.57
N GLU A 65 -8.18 0.94 -7.90
CA GLU A 65 -7.27 0.11 -7.10
C GLU A 65 -6.99 0.71 -5.72
N THR A 66 -6.81 2.02 -5.66
CA THR A 66 -6.59 2.71 -4.38
C THR A 66 -7.81 2.56 -3.47
N GLU A 67 -9.01 2.74 -4.00
CA GLU A 67 -10.27 2.55 -3.25
C GLU A 67 -10.43 1.10 -2.75
N TRP A 68 -10.11 0.13 -3.58
CA TRP A 68 -10.11 -1.28 -3.17
C TRP A 68 -9.10 -1.56 -2.05
N LEU A 69 -7.87 -1.05 -2.15
CA LEU A 69 -6.82 -1.24 -1.13
C LEU A 69 -7.22 -0.61 0.21
N VAL A 70 -7.83 0.58 0.18
CA VAL A 70 -8.35 1.24 1.40
C VAL A 70 -9.46 0.40 2.04
N ALA A 71 -10.40 -0.12 1.25
CA ALA A 71 -11.47 -0.98 1.77
C ALA A 71 -10.92 -2.28 2.37
N ARG A 72 -9.92 -2.88 1.73
CA ARG A 72 -9.23 -4.07 2.24
C ARG A 72 -8.50 -3.79 3.56
N GLN A 73 -7.81 -2.66 3.65
CA GLN A 73 -7.15 -2.24 4.89
C GLN A 73 -8.16 -2.07 6.02
N LEU A 74 -9.28 -1.40 5.75
CA LEU A 74 -10.33 -1.17 6.73
C LEU A 74 -10.93 -2.49 7.24
N ARG A 75 -11.17 -3.46 6.34
CA ARG A 75 -11.65 -4.78 6.71
C ARG A 75 -10.65 -5.55 7.57
N LEU A 76 -9.36 -5.49 7.23
CA LEU A 76 -8.30 -6.13 8.02
C LEU A 76 -8.22 -5.54 9.42
N ALA A 77 -8.32 -4.21 9.55
CA ALA A 77 -8.37 -3.54 10.86
C ALA A 77 -9.57 -4.03 11.69
N ASN A 78 -10.77 -4.07 11.09
CA ASN A 78 -11.97 -4.59 11.76
C ASN A 78 -11.82 -6.06 12.20
N ARG A 79 -11.11 -6.90 11.43
CA ARG A 79 -10.83 -8.28 11.83
C ARG A 79 -9.88 -8.39 13.01
N VAL A 80 -8.90 -7.48 13.10
CA VAL A 80 -8.02 -7.38 14.26
C VAL A 80 -8.82 -6.98 15.50
N ASP A 81 -9.68 -5.97 15.36
CA ASP A 81 -10.55 -5.53 16.47
C ASP A 81 -11.48 -6.65 16.93
N LEU A 82 -12.07 -7.39 15.99
CA LEU A 82 -12.88 -8.57 16.30
C LEU A 82 -12.08 -9.65 17.03
N PHE A 83 -10.87 -9.92 16.60
CA PHE A 83 -9.99 -10.89 17.24
C PHE A 83 -9.64 -10.46 18.68
N LEU A 84 -9.35 -9.18 18.88
CA LEU A 84 -9.09 -8.62 20.20
C LEU A 84 -10.33 -8.67 21.10
N ALA A 85 -11.53 -8.41 20.55
CA ALA A 85 -12.79 -8.48 21.29
C ALA A 85 -13.18 -9.91 21.70
N LEU A 86 -12.85 -10.91 20.86
CA LEU A 86 -13.16 -12.33 21.10
C LEU A 86 -12.07 -13.04 21.91
N GLY A 87 -10.83 -12.64 21.77
CA GLY A 87 -9.66 -13.32 22.31
C GLY A 87 -8.68 -12.44 23.07
N GLY A 88 -8.99 -11.15 23.24
CA GLY A 88 -8.14 -10.16 23.88
C GLY A 88 -7.88 -10.36 25.38
N GLY A 89 -8.34 -11.45 25.92
CA GLY A 89 -8.09 -11.89 27.27
C GLY A 89 -7.10 -13.05 27.39
N PHE A 90 -6.06 -13.11 26.56
CA PHE A 90 -4.84 -13.74 26.99
C PHE A 90 -4.07 -12.74 27.88
N GLU A 91 -4.69 -12.30 28.97
CA GLU A 91 -3.94 -12.12 30.18
C GLU A 91 -3.25 -13.48 30.41
N ARG A 92 -1.98 -13.56 30.11
CA ARG A 92 -1.13 -14.51 30.81
C ARG A 92 -1.36 -14.16 32.27
N ASP A 93 -2.12 -14.98 32.95
CA ASP A 93 -2.00 -15.09 34.38
C ASP A 93 -0.53 -15.41 34.63
N GLU A 94 0.27 -14.38 34.86
CA GLU A 94 1.57 -14.51 35.49
C GLU A 94 1.28 -14.86 36.95
N GLU A 95 0.67 -16.03 37.12
CA GLU A 95 0.64 -16.66 38.41
C GLU A 95 1.94 -17.43 38.58
N THR A 96 2.77 -16.80 39.37
CA THR A 96 3.59 -17.43 40.39
C THR A 96 4.71 -18.36 39.91
N GLY A 97 5.91 -17.94 40.25
CA GLY A 97 6.99 -18.84 40.60
C GLY A 97 8.09 -18.95 39.59
N GLY A 98 8.69 -17.83 39.20
CA GLY A 98 10.00 -17.86 38.57
C GLY A 98 11.11 -18.07 39.59
N PRO A 99 12.00 -19.05 39.43
CA PRO A 99 13.24 -19.06 40.15
C PRO A 99 14.10 -17.88 39.74
N LYS A 100 14.60 -17.19 40.72
CA LYS A 100 15.58 -16.13 40.65
C LYS A 100 16.75 -16.59 39.77
N ALA A 101 16.77 -16.13 38.52
CA ALA A 101 17.87 -16.39 37.61
C ALA A 101 18.92 -15.33 37.77
N ALA A 102 20.11 -15.82 37.89
CA ALA A 102 21.38 -15.12 37.96
C ALA A 102 21.64 -14.25 36.71
N ASP A 103 22.16 -13.10 37.01
CA ASP A 103 23.17 -12.34 36.30
C ASP A 103 23.71 -12.99 35.01
N GLY A 104 23.54 -12.28 33.91
CA GLY A 104 24.11 -12.71 32.62
C GLY A 104 23.87 -11.68 31.52
N GLY A 105 24.75 -10.69 31.46
CA GLY A 105 25.22 -9.97 30.28
C GLY A 105 24.25 -9.72 29.11
N GLY A 106 23.49 -8.63 29.14
CA GLY A 106 22.76 -8.18 27.98
C GLY A 106 23.70 -7.66 26.90
N GLN A 107 23.91 -8.43 25.84
CA GLN A 107 24.45 -7.90 24.60
C GLN A 107 23.37 -7.09 23.92
N VAL A 108 23.51 -5.78 23.99
CA VAL A 108 22.82 -4.84 23.12
C VAL A 108 23.30 -5.09 21.71
N LEU A 109 22.44 -5.65 20.87
CA LEU A 109 22.67 -5.68 19.43
C LEU A 109 22.72 -4.24 18.93
N HIS A 110 23.94 -3.76 18.76
CA HIS A 110 24.23 -2.53 18.05
C HIS A 110 23.85 -2.77 16.59
N PHE A 111 22.73 -2.21 16.18
CA PHE A 111 22.40 -2.09 14.77
C PHE A 111 23.43 -1.15 14.16
N ALA A 112 24.42 -1.72 13.48
CA ALA A 112 25.43 -0.97 12.76
C ALA A 112 24.72 -0.16 11.67
N SER A 113 24.78 1.15 11.80
CA SER A 113 24.44 2.08 10.72
C SER A 113 25.33 1.76 9.53
N GLU A 114 24.73 1.34 8.43
CA GLU A 114 25.44 1.21 7.16
C GLU A 114 26.01 2.58 6.76
N PRO A 115 27.29 2.65 6.35
CA PRO A 115 27.86 3.88 5.84
C PRO A 115 27.21 4.23 4.49
N GLN A 116 26.68 5.42 4.39
CA GLN A 116 26.26 6.03 3.15
C GLN A 116 27.46 6.10 2.18
N PRO A 117 27.30 5.73 0.90
CA PRO A 117 28.36 5.95 -0.08
C PRO A 117 28.47 7.45 -0.37
N GLU A 118 29.54 8.03 0.13
CA GLU A 118 29.98 9.34 -0.26
C GLU A 118 30.40 9.35 -1.74
N GLY A 119 29.98 10.39 -2.43
CA GLY A 119 30.70 10.89 -3.59
C GLY A 119 30.35 10.27 -4.93
N ARG A 120 29.23 10.69 -5.52
CA ARG A 120 29.20 10.83 -6.98
C ARG A 120 29.52 12.27 -7.32
N GLU A 121 30.75 12.46 -7.76
CA GLU A 121 31.22 13.64 -8.46
C GLU A 121 30.20 14.05 -9.52
N ARG A 122 29.76 15.29 -9.39
CA ARG A 122 29.03 15.98 -10.46
C ARG A 122 30.03 16.22 -11.57
N GLN A 123 29.98 15.41 -12.61
CA GLN A 123 30.61 15.76 -13.87
C GLN A 123 29.86 16.98 -14.43
N ASP A 124 30.59 18.09 -14.46
CA ASP A 124 30.24 19.30 -15.17
C ASP A 124 29.96 18.96 -16.63
N LEU A 125 28.68 18.93 -17.01
CA LEU A 125 28.28 19.01 -18.39
C LEU A 125 28.27 20.48 -18.77
N THR A 126 29.39 20.95 -19.25
CA THR A 126 29.48 22.20 -20.00
C THR A 126 28.62 22.06 -21.26
N PRO A 127 27.72 23.00 -21.54
CA PRO A 127 27.02 23.02 -22.82
C PRO A 127 28.00 23.46 -23.91
N GLU A 128 28.36 22.56 -24.82
CA GLU A 128 28.97 22.93 -26.07
C GLU A 128 28.02 23.83 -26.87
N THR A 129 28.37 25.08 -26.95
CA THR A 129 27.82 26.02 -27.92
C THR A 129 28.26 25.57 -29.31
N ASN A 130 27.33 24.92 -30.01
CA ASN A 130 27.52 24.69 -31.45
C ASN A 130 27.14 25.96 -32.20
N ASP A 131 28.16 26.81 -32.41
CA ASP A 131 28.21 27.95 -33.30
C ASP A 131 28.81 27.47 -34.62
N SER A 132 27.99 27.17 -35.56
CA SER A 132 28.26 26.93 -36.99
C SER A 132 26.90 26.53 -37.64
N GLU A 133 26.29 27.27 -38.50
CA GLU A 133 26.70 27.83 -39.76
C GLU A 133 25.72 28.90 -40.22
N LYS A 134 26.24 30.07 -40.35
CA LYS A 134 25.81 31.02 -41.39
C LYS A 134 26.56 30.64 -42.65
N GLU A 135 25.86 30.49 -43.69
CA GLU A 135 26.16 30.62 -45.13
C GLU A 135 25.33 29.60 -45.90
N SER A 136 24.57 29.91 -46.90
CA SER A 136 24.79 30.72 -48.07
C SER A 136 23.52 30.59 -48.97
N VAL A 137 22.84 31.66 -49.24
CA VAL A 137 22.79 32.32 -50.54
C VAL A 137 22.26 31.50 -51.76
N ARG A 138 21.21 32.10 -52.30
CA ARG A 138 20.73 32.09 -53.70
C ARG A 138 19.62 31.15 -54.02
#